data_332997d490e7d5ecee0f47d167413b7b
#
_entry.id   332997d490e7d5ecee0f47d167413b7b
#
_cell.length_a   1.000
_cell.length_b   1.000
_cell.length_c   1.000
_cell.angle_alpha   90.00
_cell.angle_beta   90.00
_cell.angle_gamma   90.00
#
_symmetry.space_group_name_H-M   'P 1'
#
loop_
_entity.id
_entity.type
_entity.pdbx_description
1 polymer ?
#
loop_
_entity_poly.entity_id
_entity_poly.type
_entity_poly.pdbx_seq_one_letter_code
_entity_poly.pdbx_strand_id
1 'polypeptide(L)'
;VAGLAIIQTGNPVKAAPSSHIGHVDTSKMLTPDNQDAVAAQKQLQQAGEDMQKQFEQQSAGMDDQQKQQLFQKMQGELATKRQEIFKGIKDKVDTAVSDVAKTKGLSLVVDKSVVLYGGTDITDQVAKELNKNSGSSSSDSSANSSSSSDSSSSSNQ
;
A
#
# COMPACT_ATOMS: atom_id res chain seq x y z
N VAL A 1 9.16 -61.99 -40.06
CA VAL A 1 9.89 -61.03 -39.26
C VAL A 1 8.86 -60.06 -38.75
N ALA A 2 8.44 -60.16 -37.47
CA ALA A 2 7.47 -59.28 -36.85
C ALA A 2 8.18 -58.10 -36.24
N GLY A 3 7.94 -56.90 -36.80
CA GLY A 3 8.43 -55.63 -36.25
C GLY A 3 7.52 -55.21 -35.07
N LEU A 4 8.07 -55.18 -33.88
CA LEU A 4 7.39 -54.67 -32.67
C LEU A 4 7.49 -53.15 -32.66
N ALA A 5 6.43 -52.46 -33.03
CA ALA A 5 6.33 -51.03 -32.86
C ALA A 5 5.95 -50.69 -31.40
N ILE A 6 6.90 -50.25 -30.61
CA ILE A 6 6.65 -49.72 -29.28
C ILE A 6 6.12 -48.32 -29.44
N ILE A 7 4.81 -48.15 -29.33
CA ILE A 7 4.21 -46.82 -29.20
C ILE A 7 4.41 -46.42 -27.76
N GLN A 8 5.41 -45.60 -27.50
CA GLN A 8 5.51 -44.86 -26.24
C GLN A 8 4.42 -43.77 -26.24
N THR A 9 3.29 -44.12 -25.67
CA THR A 9 2.32 -43.13 -25.24
C THR A 9 2.93 -42.36 -24.07
N GLY A 10 3.67 -41.33 -24.39
CA GLY A 10 4.03 -40.32 -23.39
C GLY A 10 2.73 -39.79 -22.81
N ASN A 11 2.46 -40.09 -21.56
CA ASN A 11 1.40 -39.40 -20.83
C ASN A 11 1.74 -37.89 -20.93
N PRO A 12 0.85 -37.06 -21.50
CA PRO A 12 1.00 -35.64 -21.33
C PRO A 12 0.90 -35.39 -19.83
N VAL A 13 2.01 -35.01 -19.23
CA VAL A 13 1.98 -34.41 -17.88
C VAL A 13 0.98 -33.30 -18.00
N LYS A 14 -0.23 -33.49 -17.50
CA LYS A 14 -1.19 -32.41 -17.39
C LYS A 14 -0.49 -31.41 -16.50
N ALA A 15 0.01 -30.31 -17.12
CA ALA A 15 0.43 -29.14 -16.38
C ALA A 15 -0.70 -28.87 -15.42
N ALA A 16 -0.41 -28.90 -14.13
CA ALA A 16 -1.38 -28.53 -13.12
C ALA A 16 -2.01 -27.22 -13.56
N PRO A 17 -3.34 -27.08 -13.56
CA PRO A 17 -3.97 -25.87 -14.00
C PRO A 17 -3.27 -24.74 -13.27
N SER A 18 -2.67 -23.81 -14.01
CA SER A 18 -2.04 -22.63 -13.42
C SER A 18 -3.12 -21.98 -12.57
N SER A 19 -3.00 -22.13 -11.27
CA SER A 19 -3.99 -21.59 -10.36
C SER A 19 -3.92 -20.06 -10.50
N HIS A 20 -4.98 -19.47 -11.02
CA HIS A 20 -5.13 -18.01 -11.11
C HIS A 20 -5.39 -17.41 -9.73
N ILE A 21 -4.96 -18.09 -8.70
CA ILE A 21 -5.08 -17.72 -7.30
C ILE A 21 -3.69 -17.40 -6.77
N GLY A 22 -3.54 -16.19 -6.29
CA GLY A 22 -2.36 -15.75 -5.57
C GLY A 22 -2.60 -15.70 -4.06
N HIS A 23 -1.53 -15.71 -3.29
CA HIS A 23 -1.57 -15.42 -1.88
C HIS A 23 -0.49 -14.41 -1.50
N VAL A 24 -0.78 -13.59 -0.49
CA VAL A 24 0.10 -12.57 0.04
C VAL A 24 0.19 -12.69 1.56
N ASP A 25 1.38 -12.54 2.08
CA ASP A 25 1.63 -12.49 3.52
C ASP A 25 1.55 -11.03 3.98
N THR A 26 0.39 -10.63 4.49
CA THR A 26 0.15 -9.24 4.92
C THR A 26 1.04 -8.83 6.10
N SER A 27 1.52 -9.78 6.91
CA SER A 27 2.45 -9.48 8.01
C SER A 27 3.81 -8.97 7.52
N LYS A 28 4.20 -9.34 6.29
CA LYS A 28 5.44 -8.90 5.65
C LYS A 28 5.31 -7.59 4.88
N MET A 29 4.08 -7.10 4.68
CA MET A 29 3.84 -5.84 3.97
C MET A 29 4.16 -4.62 4.82
N LEU A 30 3.89 -4.70 6.12
CA LEU A 30 4.05 -3.62 7.08
C LEU A 30 5.29 -3.86 7.97
N THR A 31 6.43 -4.05 7.34
CA THR A 31 7.71 -4.13 8.06
C THR A 31 8.13 -2.74 8.56
N PRO A 32 8.95 -2.67 9.62
CA PRO A 32 9.47 -1.39 10.13
C PRO A 32 10.21 -0.55 9.08
N ASP A 33 10.71 -1.20 8.02
CA ASP A 33 11.43 -0.54 6.92
C ASP A 33 10.48 -0.02 5.82
N ASN A 34 9.18 -0.32 5.91
CA ASN A 34 8.21 0.16 4.95
C ASN A 34 7.94 1.65 5.19
N GLN A 35 8.09 2.47 4.16
CA GLN A 35 7.94 3.92 4.25
C GLN A 35 6.53 4.35 4.71
N ASP A 36 5.49 3.62 4.32
CA ASP A 36 4.12 3.91 4.75
C ASP A 36 3.91 3.55 6.22
N ALA A 37 4.53 2.46 6.71
CA ALA A 37 4.49 2.10 8.12
C ALA A 37 5.23 3.15 8.97
N VAL A 38 6.39 3.60 8.53
CA VAL A 38 7.16 4.67 9.19
C VAL A 38 6.39 5.98 9.20
N ALA A 39 5.78 6.36 8.07
CA ALA A 39 4.97 7.58 7.97
C ALA A 39 3.73 7.51 8.88
N ALA A 40 3.07 6.36 8.93
CA ALA A 40 1.93 6.15 9.82
C ALA A 40 2.30 6.25 11.30
N GLN A 41 3.42 5.66 11.69
CA GLN A 41 3.93 5.75 13.06
C GLN A 41 4.23 7.21 13.43
N LYS A 42 4.88 7.96 12.54
CA LYS A 42 5.16 9.38 12.74
C LYS A 42 3.87 10.20 12.86
N GLN A 43 2.88 9.95 12.02
CA GLN A 43 1.58 10.64 12.09
C GLN A 43 0.85 10.34 13.40
N LEU A 44 0.90 9.09 13.89
CA LEU A 44 0.31 8.72 15.18
C LEU A 44 1.02 9.41 16.36
N GLN A 45 2.35 9.48 16.30
CA GLN A 45 3.13 10.20 17.32
C GLN A 45 2.78 11.68 17.33
N GLN A 46 2.77 12.33 16.17
CA GLN A 46 2.38 13.75 16.04
C GLN A 46 0.96 14.00 16.55
N ALA A 47 0.01 13.13 16.18
CA ALA A 47 -1.36 13.25 16.66
C ALA A 47 -1.47 13.16 18.20
N GLY A 48 -0.65 12.29 18.82
CA GLY A 48 -0.56 12.20 20.28
C GLY A 48 0.02 13.45 20.93
N GLU A 49 1.11 13.98 20.36
CA GLU A 49 1.75 15.22 20.84
C GLU A 49 0.82 16.44 20.68
N ASP A 50 0.15 16.56 19.54
CA ASP A 50 -0.80 17.63 19.28
C ASP A 50 -2.00 17.55 20.23
N MET A 51 -2.49 16.35 20.50
CA MET A 51 -3.57 16.12 21.47
C MET A 51 -3.16 16.56 22.88
N GLN A 52 -1.94 16.25 23.29
CA GLN A 52 -1.43 16.66 24.60
C GLN A 52 -1.37 18.19 24.71
N LYS A 53 -0.80 18.85 23.69
CA LYS A 53 -0.72 20.33 23.65
C LYS A 53 -2.10 20.99 23.66
N GLN A 54 -3.03 20.45 22.87
CA GLN A 54 -4.41 20.93 22.85
C GLN A 54 -5.10 20.74 24.20
N PHE A 55 -4.88 19.61 24.86
CA PHE A 55 -5.42 19.37 26.17
C PHE A 55 -4.90 20.38 27.19
N GLU A 56 -3.60 20.62 27.23
CA GLU A 56 -2.98 21.61 28.11
C GLU A 56 -3.56 23.02 27.90
N GLN A 57 -3.73 23.42 26.63
CA GLN A 57 -4.26 24.74 26.28
C GLN A 57 -5.77 24.87 26.61
N GLN A 58 -6.55 23.85 26.31
CA GLN A 58 -8.00 23.91 26.48
C GLN A 58 -8.45 23.63 27.90
N SER A 59 -7.68 22.84 28.66
CA SER A 59 -8.01 22.50 30.04
C SER A 59 -7.69 23.61 31.04
N ALA A 60 -6.99 24.67 30.59
CA ALA A 60 -6.70 25.83 31.44
C ALA A 60 -8.00 26.51 31.88
N GLY A 61 -8.25 26.56 33.20
CA GLY A 61 -9.46 27.16 33.78
C GLY A 61 -10.71 26.24 33.81
N MET A 62 -10.60 25.01 33.36
CA MET A 62 -11.66 24.02 33.45
C MET A 62 -11.68 23.34 34.82
N ASP A 63 -12.88 22.97 35.31
CA ASP A 63 -13.03 22.09 36.46
C ASP A 63 -12.70 20.64 36.10
N ASP A 64 -12.64 19.75 37.11
CA ASP A 64 -12.23 18.35 36.90
C ASP A 64 -13.22 17.58 36.03
N GLN A 65 -14.51 17.87 36.10
CA GLN A 65 -15.52 17.24 35.26
C GLN A 65 -15.38 17.64 33.79
N GLN A 66 -15.15 18.92 33.54
CA GLN A 66 -14.91 19.42 32.18
C GLN A 66 -13.62 18.86 31.57
N LYS A 67 -12.55 18.79 32.37
CA LYS A 67 -11.29 18.15 31.94
C LYS A 67 -11.50 16.66 31.57
N GLN A 68 -12.29 15.95 32.34
CA GLN A 68 -12.58 14.54 32.04
C GLN A 68 -13.37 14.37 30.74
N GLN A 69 -14.37 15.23 30.50
CA GLN A 69 -15.13 15.23 29.25
C GLN A 69 -14.25 15.57 28.04
N LEU A 70 -13.40 16.60 28.19
CA LEU A 70 -12.43 16.95 27.14
C LEU A 70 -11.49 15.80 26.83
N PHE A 71 -10.95 15.14 27.85
CA PHE A 71 -10.06 14.00 27.67
C PHE A 71 -10.73 12.83 26.93
N GLN A 72 -11.99 12.48 27.30
CA GLN A 72 -12.75 11.44 26.60
C GLN A 72 -13.00 11.80 25.13
N LYS A 73 -13.35 13.06 24.85
CA LYS A 73 -13.51 13.54 23.47
C LYS A 73 -12.23 13.40 22.67
N MET A 74 -11.11 13.84 23.23
CA MET A 74 -9.81 13.80 22.56
C MET A 74 -9.32 12.37 22.35
N GLN A 75 -9.59 11.44 23.28
CA GLN A 75 -9.32 10.02 23.06
C GLN A 75 -10.14 9.44 21.89
N GLY A 76 -11.40 9.84 21.77
CA GLY A 76 -12.25 9.47 20.63
C GLY A 76 -11.69 9.99 19.31
N GLU A 77 -11.22 11.23 19.27
CA GLU A 77 -10.58 11.82 18.08
C GLU A 77 -9.29 11.10 17.71
N LEU A 78 -8.48 10.73 18.70
CA LEU A 78 -7.25 9.95 18.45
C LEU A 78 -7.57 8.55 17.90
N ALA A 79 -8.60 7.91 18.42
CA ALA A 79 -9.04 6.60 17.92
C ALA A 79 -9.51 6.70 16.46
N THR A 80 -10.28 7.74 16.12
CA THR A 80 -10.69 8.02 14.73
C THR A 80 -9.48 8.26 13.83
N LYS A 81 -8.51 9.06 14.29
CA LYS A 81 -7.28 9.31 13.56
C LYS A 81 -6.48 8.03 13.27
N ARG A 82 -6.39 7.14 14.25
CA ARG A 82 -5.79 5.82 14.05
C ARG A 82 -6.49 5.02 12.98
N GLN A 83 -7.82 4.97 13.01
CA GLN A 83 -8.60 4.24 12.02
C GLN A 83 -8.39 4.80 10.61
N GLU A 84 -8.35 6.12 10.45
CA GLU A 84 -8.07 6.78 9.18
C GLU A 84 -6.69 6.43 8.64
N ILE A 85 -5.65 6.45 9.49
CA ILE A 85 -4.29 6.10 9.11
C ILE A 85 -4.20 4.63 8.68
N PHE A 86 -4.79 3.71 9.45
CA PHE A 86 -4.81 2.29 9.09
C PHE A 86 -5.59 2.02 7.82
N LYS A 87 -6.72 2.70 7.62
CA LYS A 87 -7.48 2.60 6.37
C LYS A 87 -6.66 3.07 5.18
N GLY A 88 -5.92 4.16 5.31
CA GLY A 88 -5.03 4.67 4.26
C GLY A 88 -3.95 3.66 3.88
N ILE A 89 -3.34 2.99 4.87
CA ILE A 89 -2.35 1.92 4.63
C ILE A 89 -3.01 0.72 3.94
N LYS A 90 -4.17 0.29 4.43
CA LYS A 90 -4.91 -0.82 3.84
C LYS A 90 -5.24 -0.55 2.38
N ASP A 91 -5.73 0.64 2.06
CA ASP A 91 -6.07 1.03 0.68
C ASP A 91 -4.84 0.98 -0.24
N LYS A 92 -3.67 1.39 0.24
CA LYS A 92 -2.40 1.28 -0.50
C LYS A 92 -2.00 -0.17 -0.74
N VAL A 93 -2.11 -1.03 0.27
CA VAL A 93 -1.84 -2.48 0.14
C VAL A 93 -2.81 -3.10 -0.84
N ASP A 94 -4.10 -2.82 -0.73
CA ASP A 94 -5.13 -3.34 -1.64
C ASP A 94 -4.86 -2.91 -3.10
N THR A 95 -4.42 -1.68 -3.32
CA THR A 95 -4.02 -1.18 -4.65
C THR A 95 -2.80 -1.94 -5.18
N ALA A 96 -1.75 -2.11 -4.39
CA ALA A 96 -0.55 -2.83 -4.78
C ALA A 96 -0.86 -4.31 -5.09
N VAL A 97 -1.71 -4.95 -4.29
CA VAL A 97 -2.19 -6.32 -4.54
C VAL A 97 -2.95 -6.40 -5.86
N SER A 98 -3.85 -5.46 -6.11
CA SER A 98 -4.64 -5.39 -7.34
C SER A 98 -3.75 -5.24 -8.59
N ASP A 99 -2.74 -4.39 -8.52
CA ASP A 99 -1.84 -4.13 -9.64
C ASP A 99 -0.96 -5.35 -9.96
N VAL A 100 -0.44 -6.01 -8.93
CA VAL A 100 0.30 -7.27 -9.09
C VAL A 100 -0.60 -8.38 -9.62
N ALA A 101 -1.83 -8.50 -9.11
CA ALA A 101 -2.79 -9.51 -9.56
C ALA A 101 -3.13 -9.32 -11.05
N LYS A 102 -3.37 -8.10 -11.48
CA LYS A 102 -3.60 -7.77 -12.91
C LYS A 102 -2.40 -8.13 -13.77
N THR A 103 -1.20 -7.75 -13.34
CA THR A 103 0.04 -8.03 -14.08
C THR A 103 0.31 -9.53 -14.23
N LYS A 104 -0.05 -10.32 -13.23
CA LYS A 104 0.13 -11.78 -13.22
C LYS A 104 -1.07 -12.57 -13.75
N GLY A 105 -2.17 -11.90 -14.10
CA GLY A 105 -3.38 -12.56 -14.56
C GLY A 105 -4.07 -13.39 -13.48
N LEU A 106 -3.98 -12.98 -12.22
CA LEU A 106 -4.63 -13.65 -11.11
C LEU A 106 -6.09 -13.20 -10.99
N SER A 107 -6.98 -14.14 -10.74
CA SER A 107 -8.42 -13.88 -10.55
C SER A 107 -8.80 -13.67 -9.08
N LEU A 108 -7.97 -14.15 -8.17
CA LEU A 108 -8.17 -14.06 -6.73
C LEU A 108 -6.83 -13.97 -6.02
N VAL A 109 -6.76 -13.11 -5.01
CA VAL A 109 -5.64 -13.05 -4.06
C VAL A 109 -6.21 -13.15 -2.65
N VAL A 110 -5.63 -14.03 -1.84
CA VAL A 110 -6.03 -14.27 -0.47
C VAL A 110 -4.85 -14.05 0.48
N ASP A 111 -5.14 -13.82 1.74
CA ASP A 111 -4.09 -13.78 2.75
C ASP A 111 -3.48 -15.18 2.96
N LYS A 112 -2.17 -15.24 3.11
CA LYS A 112 -1.44 -16.50 3.33
C LYS A 112 -1.92 -17.26 4.54
N SER A 113 -2.40 -16.59 5.57
CA SER A 113 -2.88 -17.19 6.80
C SER A 113 -4.07 -18.14 6.63
N VAL A 114 -4.84 -17.97 5.55
CA VAL A 114 -5.99 -18.82 5.22
C VAL A 114 -5.68 -19.88 4.18
N VAL A 115 -4.46 -19.91 3.63
CA VAL A 115 -4.03 -20.87 2.61
C VAL A 115 -3.35 -22.05 3.26
N LEU A 116 -3.95 -23.23 3.13
CA LEU A 116 -3.35 -24.48 3.60
C LEU A 116 -2.37 -25.06 2.59
N TYR A 117 -2.68 -24.96 1.29
CA TYR A 117 -1.85 -25.51 0.23
C TYR A 117 -2.18 -24.87 -1.12
N GLY A 118 -1.14 -24.64 -1.95
CA GLY A 118 -1.27 -24.18 -3.34
C GLY A 118 -1.36 -22.66 -3.48
N GLY A 119 -1.56 -22.22 -4.70
CA GLY A 119 -1.54 -20.81 -5.06
C GLY A 119 -0.13 -20.28 -5.40
N THR A 120 -0.07 -19.06 -5.91
CA THR A 120 1.17 -18.37 -6.24
C THR A 120 1.48 -17.33 -5.17
N ASP A 121 2.67 -17.41 -4.57
CA ASP A 121 3.12 -16.41 -3.60
C ASP A 121 3.52 -15.13 -4.35
N ILE A 122 2.82 -14.03 -4.08
CA ILE A 122 3.07 -12.71 -4.67
C ILE A 122 3.56 -11.69 -3.64
N THR A 123 3.91 -12.13 -2.44
CA THR A 123 4.32 -11.27 -1.31
C THR A 123 5.42 -10.29 -1.71
N ASP A 124 6.50 -10.77 -2.32
CA ASP A 124 7.64 -9.92 -2.68
C ASP A 124 7.29 -8.92 -3.79
N GLN A 125 6.46 -9.30 -4.74
CA GLN A 125 6.02 -8.41 -5.80
C GLN A 125 5.12 -7.29 -5.28
N VAL A 126 4.20 -7.64 -4.38
CA VAL A 126 3.32 -6.65 -3.73
C VAL A 126 4.14 -5.70 -2.86
N ALA A 127 5.12 -6.19 -2.10
CA ALA A 127 6.02 -5.35 -1.31
C ALA A 127 6.80 -4.36 -2.17
N LYS A 128 7.30 -4.81 -3.32
CA LYS A 128 7.99 -3.93 -4.29
C LYS A 128 7.06 -2.87 -4.87
N GLU A 129 5.84 -3.25 -5.23
CA GLU A 129 4.86 -2.33 -5.79
C GLU A 129 4.41 -1.29 -4.76
N LEU A 130 4.20 -1.70 -3.52
CA LEU A 130 3.88 -0.82 -2.40
C LEU A 130 4.99 0.23 -2.19
N ASN A 131 6.26 -0.19 -2.22
CA ASN A 131 7.39 0.73 -2.07
C ASN A 131 7.55 1.70 -3.25
N LYS A 132 7.24 1.30 -4.47
CA LYS A 132 7.21 2.21 -5.63
C LYS A 132 6.15 3.30 -5.45
N ASN A 133 4.95 2.91 -5.05
CA ASN A 133 3.83 3.82 -4.88
C ASN A 133 4.06 4.80 -3.71
N SER A 134 4.78 4.38 -2.69
CA SER A 134 5.18 5.24 -1.56
C SER A 134 6.23 6.29 -1.97
N GLY A 135 7.13 5.96 -2.91
CA GLY A 135 8.14 6.89 -3.43
C GLY A 135 7.61 7.91 -4.44
N SER A 136 6.49 7.63 -5.09
CA SER A 136 5.93 8.49 -6.14
C SER A 136 5.11 9.67 -5.60
N SER A 137 4.81 9.70 -4.32
CA SER A 137 4.01 10.79 -3.72
C SER A 137 4.80 12.08 -3.45
N SER A 138 6.10 12.11 -3.76
CA SER A 138 6.97 13.26 -3.47
C SER A 138 7.54 13.97 -4.70
N SER A 139 7.12 13.62 -5.91
CA SER A 139 7.69 14.26 -7.11
C SER A 139 6.70 14.51 -8.24
N ASP A 140 5.55 15.12 -7.90
CA ASP A 140 4.73 15.71 -8.96
C ASP A 140 4.22 17.09 -8.56
N SER A 141 5.18 18.01 -8.43
CA SER A 141 4.93 19.43 -8.39
C SER A 141 6.15 20.15 -8.92
N SER A 142 6.42 20.06 -10.21
CA SER A 142 7.18 21.07 -10.96
C SER A 142 7.51 20.57 -12.35
N ALA A 143 6.73 20.89 -13.30
CA ALA A 143 7.20 21.31 -14.62
C ALA A 143 6.02 21.54 -15.56
N ASN A 144 5.47 22.71 -15.50
CA ASN A 144 4.92 23.30 -16.71
C ASN A 144 5.39 24.74 -16.81
N SER A 145 6.53 24.92 -17.44
CA SER A 145 6.95 26.19 -18.00
C SER A 145 7.24 25.93 -19.46
N SER A 146 6.21 26.04 -20.25
CA SER A 146 6.31 26.18 -21.67
C SER A 146 6.95 27.52 -22.00
N SER A 147 8.20 27.48 -22.35
CA SER A 147 8.86 28.54 -23.08
C SER A 147 8.50 28.40 -24.56
N SER A 148 7.61 29.20 -25.03
CA SER A 148 7.51 29.51 -26.43
C SER A 148 8.48 30.64 -26.74
N SER A 149 9.57 30.25 -27.33
CA SER A 149 10.43 31.15 -28.11
C SER A 149 9.73 31.48 -29.39
N ASP A 150 9.53 32.73 -29.65
CA ASP A 150 9.32 33.20 -31.03
C ASP A 150 10.41 34.18 -31.40
N SER A 151 11.10 33.77 -32.40
CA SER A 151 12.12 34.46 -33.14
C SER A 151 11.48 35.22 -34.28
N SER A 152 11.80 36.44 -34.46
CA SER A 152 11.85 37.12 -35.75
C SER A 152 12.66 38.40 -35.57
N SER A 153 13.88 38.41 -36.07
CA SER A 153 14.36 38.83 -37.35
C SER A 153 13.79 40.16 -37.85
N SER A 154 14.68 41.00 -38.11
CA SER A 154 14.81 41.99 -39.20
C SER A 154 15.28 43.33 -38.72
N SER A 155 16.53 43.61 -39.05
CA SER A 155 16.97 44.40 -40.20
C SER A 155 16.67 45.92 -40.13
N ASN A 156 17.72 46.59 -40.20
CA ASN A 156 17.99 47.74 -41.06
C ASN A 156 18.12 49.12 -40.43
N GLN A 157 19.25 49.59 -40.69
CA GLN A 157 19.82 50.92 -40.88
C GLN A 157 20.44 51.52 -39.64
#